data_afdd5f1772e07e0143ccec35090734ea
#
_entry.id   afdd5f1772e07e0143ccec35090734ea
#
_cell.length_a   1.000
_cell.length_b   1.000
_cell.length_c   1.000
_cell.angle_alpha   90.00
_cell.angle_beta   90.00
_cell.angle_gamma   90.00
#
_symmetry.space_group_name_H-M   'P 1'
#
loop_
_entity.id
_entity.type
_entity.pdbx_description
1 polymer ?
#
loop_
_entity_poly.entity_id
_entity_poly.type
_entity_poly.pdbx_seq_one_letter_code
_entity_poly.pdbx_strand_id
1 'polypeptide(L)'
;VADQFRRRVWVSADTSINNVPRWQRLQRLDTRTVSAMICAGLVLLLTLALAGSAWVLHFREIDDWASDLDNLTLALAESTAQSMASSSLALDNILATLPADDGDPALGSEALYRTMSDKISGLPQVAVASIIGADGALLSSTRAWPTPVINLAERDYFVYHRAHRDPAPYVSRPVRNKINGAWTFYLSRRRE
;
A
#
# COMPACT_ATOMS: atom_id res chain seq x y z
N VAL A 1 -64.17 -102.36 32.39
CA VAL A 1 -65.35 -101.73 32.96
C VAL A 1 -65.16 -100.21 33.02
N ALA A 2 -65.94 -99.56 32.15
CA ALA A 2 -66.67 -98.30 32.28
C ALA A 2 -65.88 -97.01 32.71
N ASP A 3 -65.97 -96.01 32.11
CA ASP A 3 -66.98 -95.20 31.49
C ASP A 3 -66.95 -93.77 32.08
N GLN A 4 -66.97 -92.82 31.23
CA GLN A 4 -67.50 -91.52 31.35
C GLN A 4 -67.01 -90.46 32.40
N PHE A 5 -66.60 -89.35 32.00
CA PHE A 5 -67.51 -88.23 31.77
C PHE A 5 -66.82 -86.99 31.12
N ARG A 6 -67.33 -86.61 30.02
CA ARG A 6 -67.11 -85.28 29.39
C ARG A 6 -67.68 -84.16 30.29
N ARG A 7 -66.92 -83.16 30.45
CA ARG A 7 -67.54 -81.80 30.57
C ARG A 7 -66.58 -80.80 29.85
N ARG A 8 -67.19 -80.21 28.86
CA ARG A 8 -66.69 -79.01 28.24
C ARG A 8 -66.86 -77.85 29.23
N VAL A 9 -65.86 -77.11 29.41
CA VAL A 9 -65.98 -75.76 29.96
C VAL A 9 -65.46 -74.81 28.90
N TRP A 10 -66.37 -74.08 28.32
CA TRP A 10 -66.11 -72.92 27.50
C TRP A 10 -65.60 -71.83 28.43
N VAL A 11 -64.31 -71.45 28.28
CA VAL A 11 -63.80 -70.19 28.84
C VAL A 11 -63.80 -69.17 27.75
N SER A 12 -64.61 -68.19 27.98
CA SER A 12 -64.81 -66.95 27.22
C SER A 12 -63.48 -66.35 26.75
N ALA A 13 -63.41 -66.08 25.51
CA ALA A 13 -62.37 -65.24 24.95
C ALA A 13 -62.58 -63.82 25.48
N ASP A 14 -61.80 -63.42 26.42
CA ASP A 14 -61.71 -62.06 26.85
C ASP A 14 -60.85 -61.24 25.88
N THR A 15 -61.54 -60.49 25.04
CA THR A 15 -60.96 -59.50 24.12
C THR A 15 -60.53 -58.28 24.94
N SER A 16 -59.41 -58.42 25.62
CA SER A 16 -58.76 -57.20 26.15
C SER A 16 -58.06 -56.46 25.03
N ILE A 17 -58.79 -55.46 24.55
CA ILE A 17 -58.36 -54.41 23.64
C ILE A 17 -57.05 -53.81 24.19
N ASN A 18 -55.97 -54.02 23.53
CA ASN A 18 -54.64 -53.43 23.76
C ASN A 18 -54.74 -51.88 23.70
N ASN A 19 -55.10 -51.23 24.78
CA ASN A 19 -54.93 -49.81 25.01
C ASN A 19 -53.48 -49.57 25.45
N VAL A 20 -52.55 -49.66 24.50
CA VAL A 20 -51.18 -49.20 24.71
C VAL A 20 -51.24 -47.67 24.67
N PRO A 21 -50.98 -47.00 25.81
CA PRO A 21 -51.07 -45.54 25.87
C PRO A 21 -50.07 -44.90 24.88
N ARG A 22 -50.52 -43.86 24.23
CA ARG A 22 -49.83 -43.13 23.15
C ARG A 22 -48.40 -42.69 23.49
N TRP A 23 -48.07 -42.50 24.77
CA TRP A 23 -46.73 -42.15 25.22
C TRP A 23 -45.71 -43.28 25.09
N GLN A 24 -46.10 -44.57 25.07
CA GLN A 24 -45.22 -45.71 24.82
C GLN A 24 -44.80 -45.87 23.37
N ARG A 25 -45.45 -45.18 22.44
CA ARG A 25 -45.03 -45.14 21.04
C ARG A 25 -43.91 -44.14 20.79
N LEU A 26 -43.68 -43.20 21.69
CA LEU A 26 -42.59 -42.22 21.61
C LEU A 26 -41.25 -42.75 22.11
N GLN A 27 -41.23 -43.88 22.81
CA GLN A 27 -40.00 -44.49 23.35
C GLN A 27 -39.27 -45.45 22.40
N ARG A 28 -39.76 -45.63 21.17
CA ARG A 28 -39.05 -46.35 20.14
C ARG A 28 -38.41 -45.40 19.10
N LEU A 29 -37.76 -44.37 19.56
CA LEU A 29 -36.71 -43.77 18.74
C LEU A 29 -35.59 -44.82 18.70
N ASP A 30 -35.47 -45.47 17.56
CA ASP A 30 -34.42 -46.47 17.29
C ASP A 30 -33.09 -45.84 17.70
N THR A 31 -32.29 -46.50 18.52
CA THR A 31 -30.99 -45.95 18.97
C THR A 31 -30.14 -45.48 17.81
N ARG A 32 -30.38 -46.06 16.64
CA ARG A 32 -29.76 -45.64 15.36
C ARG A 32 -30.21 -44.27 14.89
N THR A 33 -31.46 -43.92 15.03
CA THR A 33 -31.99 -42.59 14.63
C THR A 33 -31.50 -41.50 15.58
N VAL A 34 -31.44 -41.76 16.87
CA VAL A 34 -30.92 -40.84 17.88
C VAL A 34 -29.41 -40.60 17.66
N SER A 35 -28.64 -41.64 17.46
CA SER A 35 -27.19 -41.53 17.19
C SER A 35 -26.93 -40.78 15.85
N ALA A 36 -27.73 -41.03 14.82
CA ALA A 36 -27.61 -40.33 13.54
C ALA A 36 -27.92 -38.84 13.68
N MET A 37 -28.93 -38.45 14.46
CA MET A 37 -29.24 -37.04 14.72
C MET A 37 -28.14 -36.34 15.52
N ILE A 38 -27.55 -37.01 16.51
CA ILE A 38 -26.42 -36.47 17.28
C ILE A 38 -25.21 -36.27 16.36
N CYS A 39 -24.86 -37.25 15.53
CA CYS A 39 -23.78 -37.12 14.56
C CYS A 39 -24.02 -36.00 13.55
N ALA A 40 -25.22 -35.90 13.00
CA ALA A 40 -25.60 -34.83 12.08
C ALA A 40 -25.52 -33.45 12.76
N GLY A 41 -25.96 -33.33 14.01
CA GLY A 41 -25.83 -32.10 14.80
C GLY A 41 -24.38 -31.69 15.05
N LEU A 42 -23.51 -32.67 15.39
CA LEU A 42 -22.08 -32.42 15.57
C LEU A 42 -21.39 -31.99 14.27
N VAL A 43 -21.71 -32.63 13.15
CA VAL A 43 -21.17 -32.24 11.83
C VAL A 43 -21.62 -30.83 11.47
N LEU A 44 -22.90 -30.51 11.70
CA LEU A 44 -23.42 -29.17 11.44
C LEU A 44 -22.74 -28.11 12.31
N LEU A 45 -22.54 -28.38 13.60
CA LEU A 45 -21.82 -27.48 14.50
C LEU A 45 -20.36 -27.27 14.06
N LEU A 46 -19.68 -28.33 13.67
CA LEU A 46 -18.31 -28.26 13.15
C LEU A 46 -18.24 -27.44 11.86
N THR A 47 -19.17 -27.64 10.93
CA THR A 47 -19.17 -26.88 9.67
C THR A 47 -19.47 -25.41 9.90
N LEU A 48 -20.41 -25.09 10.81
CA LEU A 48 -20.69 -23.69 11.20
C LEU A 48 -19.50 -23.03 11.91
N ALA A 49 -18.81 -23.75 12.79
CA ALA A 49 -17.62 -23.25 13.46
C ALA A 49 -16.47 -22.97 12.47
N LEU A 50 -16.23 -23.88 11.51
CA LEU A 50 -15.24 -23.69 10.47
C LEU A 50 -15.60 -22.55 9.51
N ALA A 51 -16.86 -22.45 9.09
CA ALA A 51 -17.34 -21.34 8.26
C ALA A 51 -17.22 -20.00 8.98
N GLY A 52 -17.56 -19.96 10.26
CA GLY A 52 -17.46 -18.75 11.10
C GLY A 52 -16.00 -18.32 11.30
N SER A 53 -15.07 -19.28 11.54
CA SER A 53 -13.65 -18.98 11.68
C SER A 53 -13.04 -18.50 10.37
N ALA A 54 -13.38 -19.12 9.24
CA ALA A 54 -12.93 -18.70 7.92
C ALA A 54 -13.45 -17.29 7.57
N TRP A 55 -14.70 -17.00 7.93
CA TRP A 55 -15.28 -15.68 7.74
C TRP A 55 -14.56 -14.59 8.55
N VAL A 56 -14.30 -14.83 9.82
CA VAL A 56 -13.57 -13.89 10.69
C VAL A 56 -12.14 -13.67 10.22
N LEU A 57 -11.43 -14.74 9.80
CA LEU A 57 -10.07 -14.63 9.27
C LEU A 57 -10.04 -13.81 7.97
N HIS A 58 -10.99 -14.04 7.07
CA HIS A 58 -11.06 -13.32 5.80
C HIS A 58 -11.25 -11.80 5.97
N PHE A 59 -12.09 -11.39 6.91
CA PHE A 59 -12.28 -9.95 7.20
C PHE A 59 -11.06 -9.32 7.89
N ARG A 60 -10.40 -10.04 8.78
CA ARG A 60 -9.17 -9.53 9.43
C ARG A 60 -8.04 -9.33 8.44
N GLU A 61 -7.85 -10.24 7.50
CA GLU A 61 -6.83 -10.09 6.46
C GLU A 61 -7.04 -8.82 5.62
N ILE A 62 -8.27 -8.48 5.24
CA ILE A 62 -8.55 -7.28 4.45
C ILE A 62 -8.25 -6.00 5.24
N ASP A 63 -8.62 -5.94 6.51
CA ASP A 63 -8.37 -4.79 7.37
C ASP A 63 -6.87 -4.62 7.68
N ASP A 64 -6.13 -5.71 7.87
CA ASP A 64 -4.68 -5.71 8.07
C ASP A 64 -3.96 -5.20 6.81
N TRP A 65 -4.35 -5.65 5.62
CA TRP A 65 -3.80 -5.17 4.34
C TRP A 65 -4.08 -3.68 4.10
N ALA A 66 -5.27 -3.20 4.44
CA ALA A 66 -5.62 -1.79 4.32
C ALA A 66 -4.75 -0.93 5.26
N SER A 67 -4.59 -1.35 6.50
CA SER A 67 -3.74 -0.66 7.48
C SER A 67 -2.26 -0.65 7.08
N ASP A 68 -1.74 -1.76 6.55
CA ASP A 68 -0.36 -1.85 6.07
C ASP A 68 -0.13 -0.94 4.86
N LEU A 69 -1.09 -0.86 3.93
CA LEU A 69 -1.03 0.05 2.79
C LEU A 69 -1.08 1.52 3.23
N ASP A 70 -1.92 1.87 4.19
CA ASP A 70 -1.98 3.23 4.75
C ASP A 70 -0.67 3.62 5.42
N ASN A 71 -0.07 2.72 6.21
CA ASN A 71 1.22 2.94 6.85
C ASN A 71 2.36 3.10 5.83
N LEU A 72 2.37 2.27 4.78
CA LEU A 72 3.34 2.38 3.69
C LEU A 72 3.17 3.69 2.92
N THR A 73 1.92 4.09 2.65
CA THR A 73 1.62 5.33 1.95
C THR A 73 2.08 6.55 2.76
N LEU A 74 1.82 6.55 4.07
CA LEU A 74 2.28 7.61 4.97
C LEU A 74 3.81 7.66 5.03
N ALA A 75 4.47 6.52 5.17
CA ALA A 75 5.94 6.45 5.20
C ALA A 75 6.57 6.94 3.90
N LEU A 76 5.99 6.59 2.74
CA LEU A 76 6.43 7.07 1.43
C LEU A 76 6.19 8.57 1.26
N ALA A 77 5.04 9.08 1.70
CA ALA A 77 4.74 10.51 1.66
C ALA A 77 5.73 11.30 2.51
N GLU A 78 5.99 10.86 3.74
CA GLU A 78 6.97 11.49 4.65
C GLU A 78 8.39 11.44 4.07
N SER A 79 8.83 10.28 3.56
CA SER A 79 10.13 10.13 2.91
C SER A 79 10.28 11.05 1.70
N THR A 80 9.23 11.19 0.90
CA THR A 80 9.22 12.08 -0.27
C THR A 80 9.28 13.55 0.18
N ALA A 81 8.48 13.93 1.17
CA ALA A 81 8.49 15.29 1.73
C ALA A 81 9.86 15.66 2.29
N GLN A 82 10.50 14.76 3.02
CA GLN A 82 11.85 14.96 3.55
C GLN A 82 12.90 15.07 2.45
N SER A 83 12.80 14.26 1.39
CA SER A 83 13.69 14.32 0.22
C SER A 83 13.54 15.65 -0.52
N MET A 84 12.33 16.15 -0.67
CA MET A 84 12.06 17.46 -1.29
C MET A 84 12.58 18.61 -0.43
N ALA A 85 12.36 18.55 0.89
CA ALA A 85 12.83 19.58 1.83
C ALA A 85 14.36 19.65 1.84
N SER A 86 15.06 18.53 1.89
CA SER A 86 16.53 18.49 1.86
C SER A 86 17.09 18.98 0.52
N SER A 87 16.44 18.66 -0.59
CA SER A 87 16.82 19.17 -1.92
C SER A 87 16.60 20.68 -2.05
N SER A 88 15.50 21.21 -1.49
CA SER A 88 15.25 22.64 -1.43
C SER A 88 16.30 23.39 -0.60
N LEU A 89 16.66 22.82 0.56
CA LEU A 89 17.71 23.37 1.41
C LEU A 89 19.07 23.37 0.71
N ALA A 90 19.39 22.33 -0.08
CA ALA A 90 20.61 22.30 -0.88
C ALA A 90 20.62 23.41 -1.94
N LEU A 91 19.48 23.67 -2.61
CA LEU A 91 19.34 24.79 -3.52
C LEU A 91 19.61 26.14 -2.82
N ASP A 92 19.05 26.36 -1.65
CA ASP A 92 19.26 27.59 -0.88
C ASP A 92 20.74 27.74 -0.47
N ASN A 93 21.36 26.65 -0.04
CA ASN A 93 22.78 26.65 0.30
C ASN A 93 23.68 26.90 -0.91
N ILE A 94 23.31 26.44 -2.11
CA ILE A 94 24.05 26.74 -3.33
C ILE A 94 23.83 28.21 -3.70
N LEU A 95 22.59 28.70 -3.71
CA LEU A 95 22.27 30.10 -4.02
C LEU A 95 23.04 31.08 -3.13
N ALA A 96 23.14 30.80 -1.83
CA ALA A 96 23.88 31.63 -0.88
C ALA A 96 25.41 31.70 -1.15
N THR A 97 25.95 30.80 -1.97
CA THR A 97 27.40 30.80 -2.34
C THR A 97 27.67 31.43 -3.70
N LEU A 98 26.63 31.80 -4.44
CA LEU A 98 26.81 32.39 -5.77
C LEU A 98 27.24 33.85 -5.64
N PRO A 99 28.14 34.34 -6.53
CA PRO A 99 28.46 35.76 -6.62
C PRO A 99 27.22 36.60 -6.95
N ALA A 100 27.19 37.83 -6.50
CA ALA A 100 26.01 38.72 -6.67
C ALA A 100 25.74 39.08 -8.14
N ASP A 101 26.77 39.12 -8.97
CA ASP A 101 26.68 39.44 -10.39
C ASP A 101 26.43 38.19 -11.26
N ASP A 102 25.43 38.20 -12.09
CA ASP A 102 25.08 37.17 -13.05
C ASP A 102 26.11 37.02 -14.19
N GLY A 103 26.91 38.06 -14.43
CA GLY A 103 28.00 38.06 -15.42
C GLY A 103 29.36 37.63 -14.83
N ASP A 104 29.43 37.26 -13.55
CA ASP A 104 30.72 36.92 -12.93
C ASP A 104 31.30 35.62 -13.52
N PRO A 105 32.54 35.66 -14.05
CA PRO A 105 33.23 34.47 -14.56
C PRO A 105 33.34 33.34 -13.53
N ALA A 106 33.22 33.67 -12.23
CA ALA A 106 33.24 32.66 -11.16
C ALA A 106 32.05 31.67 -11.27
N LEU A 107 30.93 32.04 -11.91
CA LEU A 107 29.77 31.16 -12.15
C LEU A 107 30.13 29.95 -13.06
N GLY A 108 31.14 30.06 -13.89
CA GLY A 108 31.67 28.98 -14.73
C GLY A 108 32.99 28.35 -14.21
N SER A 109 33.40 28.67 -12.97
CA SER A 109 34.73 28.24 -12.47
C SER A 109 34.72 26.82 -11.93
N GLU A 110 35.92 26.20 -11.95
CA GLU A 110 36.15 24.88 -11.31
C GLU A 110 35.93 24.93 -9.80
N ALA A 111 36.23 26.04 -9.17
CA ALA A 111 36.00 26.23 -7.73
C ALA A 111 34.51 26.11 -7.38
N LEU A 112 33.65 26.73 -8.18
CA LEU A 112 32.20 26.62 -8.00
C LEU A 112 31.69 25.20 -8.31
N TYR A 113 32.20 24.56 -9.36
CA TYR A 113 31.90 23.16 -9.65
C TYR A 113 32.19 22.26 -8.44
N ARG A 114 33.36 22.38 -7.83
CA ARG A 114 33.76 21.61 -6.64
C ARG A 114 32.85 21.91 -5.46
N THR A 115 32.61 23.20 -5.16
CA THR A 115 31.71 23.61 -4.07
C THR A 115 30.28 23.06 -4.23
N MET A 116 29.75 23.12 -5.44
CA MET A 116 28.40 22.55 -5.72
C MET A 116 28.41 21.02 -5.56
N SER A 117 29.44 20.35 -6.05
CA SER A 117 29.59 18.89 -5.93
C SER A 117 29.67 18.45 -4.47
N ASP A 118 30.42 19.16 -3.64
CA ASP A 118 30.53 18.88 -2.22
C ASP A 118 29.17 19.07 -1.50
N LYS A 119 28.44 20.13 -1.84
CA LYS A 119 27.12 20.41 -1.24
C LYS A 119 26.06 19.35 -1.54
N ILE A 120 26.12 18.67 -2.69
CA ILE A 120 25.18 17.62 -3.06
C ILE A 120 25.68 16.21 -2.75
N SER A 121 26.95 16.02 -2.39
CA SER A 121 27.57 14.70 -2.19
C SER A 121 26.89 13.85 -1.12
N GLY A 122 26.28 14.48 -0.11
CA GLY A 122 25.50 13.82 0.95
C GLY A 122 24.03 13.59 0.64
N LEU A 123 23.56 13.90 -0.59
CA LEU A 123 22.16 13.85 -0.98
C LEU A 123 21.94 12.82 -2.11
N PRO A 124 21.73 11.55 -1.80
CA PRO A 124 21.61 10.48 -2.82
C PRO A 124 20.46 10.68 -3.79
N GLN A 125 19.42 11.44 -3.39
CA GLN A 125 18.28 11.80 -4.23
C GLN A 125 18.58 12.89 -5.26
N VAL A 126 19.69 13.65 -5.09
CA VAL A 126 20.10 14.73 -6.00
C VAL A 126 21.18 14.22 -6.95
N ALA A 127 20.80 13.95 -8.19
CA ALA A 127 21.73 13.46 -9.20
C ALA A 127 22.63 14.55 -9.81
N VAL A 128 22.18 15.81 -9.80
CA VAL A 128 22.89 16.93 -10.42
C VAL A 128 22.37 18.26 -9.87
N ALA A 129 23.26 19.20 -9.62
CA ALA A 129 22.96 20.62 -9.47
C ALA A 129 23.52 21.40 -10.66
N SER A 130 22.79 22.42 -11.12
CA SER A 130 23.16 23.21 -12.29
C SER A 130 22.78 24.67 -12.10
N ILE A 131 23.58 25.56 -12.66
CA ILE A 131 23.32 26.99 -12.73
C ILE A 131 23.07 27.36 -14.19
N ILE A 132 21.99 28.09 -14.41
CA ILE A 132 21.55 28.48 -15.75
C ILE A 132 21.50 30.00 -15.79
N GLY A 133 22.13 30.60 -16.79
CA GLY A 133 22.12 32.03 -17.01
C GLY A 133 20.77 32.56 -17.46
N ALA A 134 20.62 33.90 -17.45
CA ALA A 134 19.39 34.57 -17.87
C ALA A 134 19.01 34.31 -19.35
N ASP A 135 19.96 33.96 -20.19
CA ASP A 135 19.80 33.57 -21.59
C ASP A 135 19.48 32.08 -21.82
N GLY A 136 19.44 31.31 -20.75
CA GLY A 136 19.24 29.85 -20.77
C GLY A 136 20.51 29.02 -20.95
N ALA A 137 21.70 29.67 -21.04
CA ALA A 137 22.97 28.95 -21.12
C ALA A 137 23.29 28.22 -19.82
N LEU A 138 23.80 27.00 -19.92
CA LEU A 138 24.29 26.25 -18.78
C LEU A 138 25.67 26.79 -18.35
N LEU A 139 25.71 27.48 -17.21
CA LEU A 139 26.94 28.11 -16.68
C LEU A 139 27.77 27.14 -15.85
N SER A 140 27.14 26.34 -15.01
CA SER A 140 27.80 25.34 -14.19
C SER A 140 26.96 24.11 -14.00
N SER A 141 27.58 22.93 -13.87
CA SER A 141 26.85 21.67 -13.58
C SER A 141 27.77 20.69 -12.87
N THR A 142 27.27 20.08 -11.79
CA THR A 142 28.03 19.06 -11.05
C THR A 142 28.20 17.74 -11.81
N ARG A 143 27.62 17.62 -13.00
CA ARG A 143 27.71 16.40 -13.82
C ARG A 143 29.03 16.27 -14.56
N ALA A 144 29.60 17.37 -14.99
CA ALA A 144 30.82 17.38 -15.77
C ALA A 144 31.58 18.71 -15.63
N TRP A 145 32.92 18.62 -15.63
CA TRP A 145 33.80 19.75 -15.75
C TRP A 145 34.82 19.44 -16.87
N PRO A 146 35.07 20.35 -17.83
CA PRO A 146 34.40 21.64 -17.98
C PRO A 146 32.90 21.52 -18.35
N THR A 147 32.12 22.56 -18.03
CA THR A 147 30.69 22.56 -18.26
C THR A 147 30.38 22.46 -19.76
N PRO A 148 29.52 21.52 -20.19
CA PRO A 148 29.15 21.40 -21.59
C PRO A 148 28.35 22.60 -22.08
N VAL A 149 28.58 23.04 -23.32
CA VAL A 149 27.86 24.15 -23.95
C VAL A 149 26.44 23.67 -24.35
N ILE A 150 25.49 23.93 -23.49
CA ILE A 150 24.07 23.53 -23.68
C ILE A 150 23.18 24.73 -23.35
N ASN A 151 22.16 24.96 -24.18
CA ASN A 151 21.08 25.90 -23.86
C ASN A 151 19.84 25.18 -23.40
N LEU A 152 19.21 25.67 -22.34
CA LEU A 152 18.07 25.10 -21.64
C LEU A 152 16.85 26.07 -21.62
N ALA A 153 16.85 27.11 -22.45
CA ALA A 153 15.82 28.13 -22.49
C ALA A 153 14.41 27.57 -22.82
N GLU A 154 14.33 26.42 -23.50
CA GLU A 154 13.07 25.76 -23.83
C GLU A 154 12.51 24.91 -22.70
N ARG A 155 13.25 24.73 -21.61
CA ARG A 155 12.80 23.90 -20.48
C ARG A 155 11.68 24.57 -19.71
N ASP A 156 10.72 23.78 -19.24
CA ASP A 156 9.53 24.24 -18.53
C ASP A 156 9.85 25.07 -17.30
N TYR A 157 10.84 24.65 -16.50
CA TYR A 157 11.29 25.40 -15.33
C TYR A 157 11.92 26.76 -15.70
N PHE A 158 12.67 26.85 -16.82
CA PHE A 158 13.23 28.12 -17.28
C PHE A 158 12.12 29.05 -17.77
N VAL A 159 11.19 28.55 -18.57
CA VAL A 159 10.04 29.30 -19.06
C VAL A 159 9.19 29.80 -17.89
N TYR A 160 8.97 28.93 -16.88
CA TYR A 160 8.23 29.30 -15.67
C TYR A 160 8.89 30.50 -14.96
N HIS A 161 10.19 30.39 -14.59
CA HIS A 161 10.91 31.41 -13.85
C HIS A 161 11.11 32.72 -14.66
N ARG A 162 11.11 32.63 -15.97
CA ARG A 162 11.11 33.86 -16.83
C ARG A 162 9.79 34.61 -16.76
N ALA A 163 8.67 33.87 -16.64
CA ALA A 163 7.34 34.45 -16.58
C ALA A 163 6.88 34.86 -15.17
N HIS A 164 7.41 34.20 -14.13
CA HIS A 164 6.99 34.39 -12.75
C HIS A 164 8.16 34.80 -11.86
N ARG A 165 7.93 35.78 -10.98
CA ARG A 165 8.88 36.17 -9.93
C ARG A 165 8.49 35.56 -8.61
N ASP A 166 8.33 34.23 -8.60
CA ASP A 166 7.95 33.48 -7.40
C ASP A 166 9.23 32.95 -6.71
N PRO A 167 9.45 33.29 -5.42
CA PRO A 167 10.60 32.75 -4.66
C PRO A 167 10.46 31.30 -4.33
N ALA A 168 9.25 30.70 -4.46
CA ALA A 168 9.05 29.29 -4.18
C ALA A 168 9.78 28.41 -5.21
N PRO A 169 10.27 27.22 -4.79
CA PRO A 169 10.85 26.27 -5.71
C PRO A 169 9.80 25.71 -6.68
N TYR A 170 10.15 25.62 -7.95
CA TYR A 170 9.33 25.02 -8.99
C TYR A 170 9.78 23.57 -9.25
N VAL A 171 8.83 22.66 -9.32
CA VAL A 171 9.07 21.25 -9.69
C VAL A 171 8.66 21.04 -11.14
N SER A 172 9.64 20.67 -11.98
CA SER A 172 9.39 20.42 -13.40
C SER A 172 8.57 19.16 -13.66
N ARG A 173 7.98 19.06 -14.84
CA ARG A 173 7.50 17.78 -15.33
C ARG A 173 8.69 16.81 -15.54
N PRO A 174 8.45 15.46 -15.45
CA PRO A 174 9.46 14.51 -15.84
C PRO A 174 9.90 14.72 -17.29
N VAL A 175 11.20 14.89 -17.51
CA VAL A 175 11.79 15.12 -18.83
C VAL A 175 13.00 14.23 -19.03
N ARG A 176 13.37 13.99 -20.29
CA ARG A 176 14.64 13.33 -20.59
C ARG A 176 15.81 14.31 -20.43
N ASN A 177 16.79 13.92 -19.64
CA ASN A 177 18.02 14.68 -19.48
C ASN A 177 18.80 14.69 -20.81
N LYS A 178 19.22 15.89 -21.26
CA LYS A 178 19.94 16.06 -22.54
C LYS A 178 21.33 15.40 -22.55
N ILE A 179 21.93 15.17 -21.38
CA ILE A 179 23.31 14.66 -21.29
C ILE A 179 23.33 13.12 -21.32
N ASN A 180 22.43 12.46 -20.56
CA ASN A 180 22.44 11.00 -20.41
C ASN A 180 21.14 10.29 -20.80
N GLY A 181 20.11 11.04 -21.25
CA GLY A 181 18.83 10.50 -21.66
C GLY A 181 17.94 9.92 -20.55
N ALA A 182 18.37 9.97 -19.29
CA ALA A 182 17.60 9.44 -18.16
C ALA A 182 16.37 10.30 -17.88
N TRP A 183 15.29 9.67 -17.43
CA TRP A 183 14.12 10.39 -16.94
C TRP A 183 14.49 11.11 -15.63
N THR A 184 14.24 12.41 -15.59
CA THR A 184 14.61 13.28 -14.48
C THR A 184 13.52 14.34 -14.31
N PHE A 185 13.21 14.72 -13.09
CA PHE A 185 12.51 15.96 -12.80
C PHE A 185 13.47 16.94 -12.13
N TYR A 186 13.22 18.22 -12.25
CA TYR A 186 14.08 19.26 -11.72
C TYR A 186 13.34 20.06 -10.64
N LEU A 187 14.01 20.26 -9.54
CA LEU A 187 13.63 21.27 -8.56
C LEU A 187 14.46 22.53 -8.86
N SER A 188 13.80 23.61 -9.15
CA SER A 188 14.49 24.85 -9.59
C SER A 188 14.00 26.06 -8.79
N ARG A 189 14.88 27.01 -8.61
CA ARG A 189 14.59 28.28 -7.96
C ARG A 189 15.24 29.41 -8.73
N ARG A 190 14.55 30.53 -8.84
CA ARG A 190 15.10 31.76 -9.41
C ARG A 190 15.96 32.47 -8.35
N ARG A 191 17.08 32.96 -8.78
CA ARG A 191 17.87 33.94 -8.01
C ARG A 191 17.23 35.34 -8.20
N GLU A 192 17.08 36.10 -7.12
CA GLU A 192 16.66 37.50 -7.13
C GLU A 192 17.87 38.43 -7.22
#